data_01be570e150042338ea04a35305bb422
#
_entry.id   01be570e150042338ea04a35305bb422
#
_cell.length_a   1.000
_cell.length_b   1.000
_cell.length_c   1.000
_cell.angle_alpha   90.00
_cell.angle_beta   90.00
_cell.angle_gamma   90.00
#
_symmetry.space_group_name_H-M   'P 1'
#
loop_
_entity.id
_entity.type
_entity.pdbx_description
1 polymer ?
#
loop_
_entity_poly.entity_id
_entity_poly.type
_entity_poly.pdbx_seq_one_letter_code
_entity_poly.pdbx_strand_id
1 'polypeptide(L)'
;MTNARTRIVGDRTGVGADVLVLLVRATRGARRSVRRAFTSASSVVTPFGWTALVAAPVALVVGYLLGWAEFVVVGYAVVVLLVVAGLALIGRNAVRITLEIPHERVAVGAPASGVVRVRNAGARRILGVAVEVPVGPGLAEIDLPSLRAGDEVSESFDLPTTRRGVVAVGPVSTVRGDPVGLARREIEWTGVTEVFVHPRTIGIPSTSTGLIRDLEGNPTRDLSPSDISFHALREYQPGDERRNIHWKSTAKTGTYMVRQFEESRRSHLVIALSLADGDFANEDEFELAVSAAGSLGARAIRDAREVSVVVGETTPEFAKRKNLAIRALSTLTRNRLLDELAVVASAESALAITDVARVAGDQIGGISVAFLVVGSTTTVTEMRAAAMQFPLGVEAVAIVCDPETVPGMRRIADLTVLTIGYLEDLQKSLARTASA
;
A
#
# COMPACT_ATOMS: atom_id res chain seq x y z
N MET A 1 0.83 -24.22 -30.03
CA MET A 1 2.02 -25.08 -29.92
C MET A 1 2.55 -25.36 -31.30
N THR A 2 3.55 -24.61 -31.77
CA THR A 2 4.12 -24.79 -33.11
C THR A 2 5.54 -25.26 -32.90
N ASN A 3 5.74 -26.57 -33.11
CA ASN A 3 7.07 -27.22 -33.09
C ASN A 3 7.85 -26.85 -34.34
N ALA A 4 8.84 -25.97 -34.21
CA ALA A 4 9.84 -25.76 -35.28
C ALA A 4 10.84 -26.92 -35.26
N ARG A 5 10.71 -27.82 -36.20
CA ARG A 5 11.70 -28.87 -36.45
C ARG A 5 12.91 -28.25 -37.14
N THR A 6 14.03 -28.11 -36.43
CA THR A 6 15.33 -27.72 -36.99
C THR A 6 15.95 -28.94 -37.66
N ARG A 7 16.05 -28.91 -38.98
CA ARG A 7 16.70 -29.94 -39.76
C ARG A 7 18.15 -29.52 -39.98
N ILE A 8 19.09 -30.24 -39.42
CA ILE A 8 20.52 -30.06 -39.70
C ILE A 8 20.81 -30.69 -41.04
N VAL A 9 21.19 -29.89 -42.01
CA VAL A 9 21.58 -30.35 -43.36
C VAL A 9 23.03 -29.94 -43.61
N GLY A 10 23.92 -30.91 -43.72
CA GLY A 10 25.23 -30.82 -44.33
C GLY A 10 26.42 -30.74 -43.38
N ASP A 11 27.26 -31.75 -43.41
CA ASP A 11 28.65 -31.73 -42.94
C ASP A 11 29.48 -30.79 -43.83
N ARG A 12 29.95 -29.69 -43.25
CA ARG A 12 30.96 -28.84 -43.88
C ARG A 12 32.29 -29.02 -43.16
N THR A 13 33.07 -29.95 -43.61
CA THR A 13 34.47 -30.11 -43.23
C THR A 13 35.34 -29.31 -44.20
N GLY A 14 35.86 -28.18 -43.71
CA GLY A 14 36.85 -27.39 -44.43
C GLY A 14 37.58 -26.45 -43.49
N VAL A 15 38.90 -26.45 -43.47
CA VAL A 15 39.79 -25.62 -42.65
C VAL A 15 39.41 -24.13 -42.66
N GLY A 16 38.87 -23.63 -43.76
CA GLY A 16 38.39 -22.26 -43.90
C GLY A 16 37.13 -21.96 -43.13
N ALA A 17 36.22 -22.95 -42.96
CA ALA A 17 34.99 -22.79 -42.19
C ALA A 17 35.31 -22.75 -40.68
N ASP A 18 36.25 -23.53 -40.19
CA ASP A 18 36.66 -23.56 -38.79
C ASP A 18 37.39 -22.27 -38.39
N VAL A 19 38.22 -21.73 -39.26
CA VAL A 19 38.88 -20.42 -39.05
C VAL A 19 37.85 -19.29 -39.00
N LEU A 20 36.84 -19.30 -39.87
CA LEU A 20 35.78 -18.31 -39.88
C LEU A 20 34.89 -18.40 -38.61
N VAL A 21 34.57 -19.61 -38.15
CA VAL A 21 33.82 -19.86 -36.91
C VAL A 21 34.65 -19.42 -35.68
N LEU A 22 35.97 -19.67 -35.70
CA LEU A 22 36.87 -19.22 -34.62
C LEU A 22 36.96 -17.70 -34.58
N LEU A 23 37.11 -17.03 -35.73
CA LEU A 23 37.09 -15.57 -35.84
C LEU A 23 35.75 -14.96 -35.38
N VAL A 24 34.63 -15.53 -35.80
CA VAL A 24 33.30 -15.09 -35.40
C VAL A 24 33.06 -15.34 -33.90
N ARG A 25 33.55 -16.44 -33.33
CA ARG A 25 33.50 -16.71 -31.90
C ARG A 25 34.40 -15.76 -31.12
N ALA A 26 35.60 -15.51 -31.58
CA ALA A 26 36.55 -14.58 -30.96
C ALA A 26 36.02 -13.14 -31.00
N THR A 27 35.48 -12.68 -32.13
CA THR A 27 34.89 -11.32 -32.23
C THR A 27 33.60 -11.17 -31.40
N ARG A 28 32.75 -12.23 -31.39
CA ARG A 28 31.55 -12.23 -30.49
C ARG A 28 31.95 -12.31 -29.02
N GLY A 29 32.98 -13.09 -28.68
CA GLY A 29 33.54 -13.15 -27.32
C GLY A 29 34.12 -11.81 -26.92
N ALA A 30 34.96 -11.20 -27.75
CA ALA A 30 35.55 -9.89 -27.53
C ALA A 30 34.45 -8.79 -27.38
N ARG A 31 33.46 -8.76 -28.30
CA ARG A 31 32.34 -7.82 -28.20
C ARG A 31 31.52 -7.99 -26.90
N ARG A 32 31.29 -9.24 -26.48
CA ARG A 32 30.59 -9.49 -25.17
C ARG A 32 31.45 -9.05 -23.97
N SER A 33 32.75 -9.31 -24.02
CA SER A 33 33.67 -8.89 -22.97
C SER A 33 33.82 -7.37 -22.94
N VAL A 34 33.95 -6.71 -24.09
CA VAL A 34 33.98 -5.25 -24.18
C VAL A 34 32.66 -4.64 -23.72
N ARG A 35 31.52 -5.21 -24.15
CA ARG A 35 30.21 -4.72 -23.67
C ARG A 35 30.01 -4.90 -22.16
N ARG A 36 30.46 -6.05 -21.60
CA ARG A 36 30.44 -6.26 -20.13
C ARG A 36 31.38 -5.30 -19.41
N ALA A 37 32.59 -5.12 -19.93
CA ALA A 37 33.53 -4.17 -19.38
C ALA A 37 33.00 -2.72 -19.45
N PHE A 38 32.37 -2.36 -20.58
CA PHE A 38 31.76 -1.04 -20.76
C PHE A 38 30.55 -0.82 -19.83
N THR A 39 29.65 -1.81 -19.72
CA THR A 39 28.53 -1.71 -18.77
C THR A 39 29.00 -1.69 -17.31
N SER A 40 30.05 -2.43 -16.98
CA SER A 40 30.65 -2.41 -15.65
C SER A 40 31.43 -1.11 -15.38
N ALA A 41 32.07 -0.54 -16.39
CA ALA A 41 32.74 0.76 -16.28
C ALA A 41 31.73 1.92 -16.22
N SER A 42 30.65 1.85 -17.00
CA SER A 42 29.61 2.88 -17.01
C SER A 42 28.80 2.95 -15.71
N SER A 43 28.77 1.89 -14.92
CA SER A 43 28.14 1.90 -13.58
C SER A 43 29.09 2.48 -12.50
N VAL A 44 30.36 2.67 -12.80
CA VAL A 44 31.38 3.13 -11.85
C VAL A 44 31.85 4.54 -12.18
N VAL A 45 31.98 4.87 -13.47
CA VAL A 45 32.46 6.16 -13.94
C VAL A 45 31.31 7.17 -13.98
N THR A 46 31.45 8.27 -13.24
CA THR A 46 30.45 9.35 -13.25
C THR A 46 30.42 10.08 -14.61
N PRO A 47 29.38 10.86 -14.92
CA PRO A 47 29.40 11.72 -16.11
C PRO A 47 30.61 12.63 -16.17
N PHE A 48 31.03 13.17 -15.01
CA PHE A 48 32.24 13.97 -14.90
C PHE A 48 33.52 13.14 -15.15
N GLY A 49 33.56 11.89 -14.70
CA GLY A 49 34.63 10.96 -14.99
C GLY A 49 34.77 10.64 -16.49
N TRP A 50 33.65 10.53 -17.19
CA TRP A 50 33.66 10.34 -18.64
C TRP A 50 34.20 11.56 -19.40
N THR A 51 33.85 12.78 -18.97
CA THR A 51 34.42 14.00 -19.56
C THR A 51 35.92 14.06 -19.32
N ALA A 52 36.39 13.73 -18.11
CA ALA A 52 37.82 13.67 -17.81
C ALA A 52 38.58 12.61 -18.64
N LEU A 53 37.97 11.44 -18.84
CA LEU A 53 38.52 10.34 -19.63
C LEU A 53 38.70 10.73 -21.12
N VAL A 54 37.82 11.56 -21.65
CA VAL A 54 37.91 12.09 -23.01
C VAL A 54 38.83 13.31 -23.07
N ALA A 55 38.76 14.19 -22.09
CA ALA A 55 39.56 15.43 -22.06
C ALA A 55 41.06 15.18 -21.93
N ALA A 56 41.49 14.15 -21.16
CA ALA A 56 42.89 13.83 -20.98
C ALA A 56 43.64 13.53 -22.30
N PRO A 57 43.20 12.56 -23.14
CA PRO A 57 43.87 12.27 -24.40
C PRO A 57 43.76 13.45 -25.39
N VAL A 58 42.61 14.17 -25.40
CA VAL A 58 42.47 15.35 -26.27
C VAL A 58 43.49 16.44 -25.89
N ALA A 59 43.61 16.74 -24.60
CA ALA A 59 44.59 17.72 -24.10
C ALA A 59 46.01 17.32 -24.45
N LEU A 60 46.39 16.06 -24.27
CA LEU A 60 47.71 15.55 -24.64
C LEU A 60 47.97 15.65 -26.13
N VAL A 61 47.01 15.21 -26.99
CA VAL A 61 47.16 15.28 -28.44
C VAL A 61 47.30 16.75 -28.89
N VAL A 62 46.45 17.64 -28.42
CA VAL A 62 46.48 19.07 -28.79
C VAL A 62 47.83 19.70 -28.31
N GLY A 63 48.22 19.40 -27.06
CA GLY A 63 49.47 19.92 -26.48
C GLY A 63 50.71 19.50 -27.27
N TYR A 64 50.80 18.23 -27.64
CA TYR A 64 51.96 17.74 -28.44
C TYR A 64 51.91 18.21 -29.90
N LEU A 65 50.72 18.30 -30.53
CA LEU A 65 50.64 18.74 -31.94
C LEU A 65 50.86 20.24 -32.10
N LEU A 66 50.39 21.04 -31.15
CA LEU A 66 50.52 22.51 -31.22
C LEU A 66 51.75 23.04 -30.45
N GLY A 67 52.45 22.17 -29.73
CA GLY A 67 53.60 22.55 -28.90
C GLY A 67 53.22 23.33 -27.66
N TRP A 68 51.99 23.22 -27.15
CA TRP A 68 51.47 23.95 -26.01
C TRP A 68 51.70 23.17 -24.71
N ALA A 69 52.73 23.58 -23.94
CA ALA A 69 53.12 22.89 -22.72
C ALA A 69 52.03 22.86 -21.64
N GLU A 70 51.15 23.87 -21.61
CA GLU A 70 50.05 23.99 -20.66
C GLU A 70 49.06 22.86 -20.85
N PHE A 71 48.70 22.51 -22.10
CA PHE A 71 47.80 21.41 -22.39
C PHE A 71 48.40 20.05 -22.07
N VAL A 72 49.70 19.91 -22.24
CA VAL A 72 50.42 18.67 -21.86
C VAL A 72 50.39 18.48 -20.35
N VAL A 73 50.64 19.55 -19.57
CA VAL A 73 50.56 19.51 -18.09
C VAL A 73 49.16 19.19 -17.61
N VAL A 74 48.14 19.86 -18.18
CA VAL A 74 46.72 19.60 -17.85
C VAL A 74 46.38 18.13 -18.16
N GLY A 75 46.78 17.63 -19.35
CA GLY A 75 46.51 16.24 -19.75
C GLY A 75 47.08 15.23 -18.75
N TYR A 76 48.36 15.41 -18.33
CA TYR A 76 48.95 14.53 -17.33
C TYR A 76 48.32 14.68 -15.95
N ALA A 77 47.93 15.90 -15.53
CA ALA A 77 47.23 16.12 -14.28
C ALA A 77 45.91 15.36 -14.21
N VAL A 78 45.12 15.40 -15.31
CA VAL A 78 43.85 14.64 -15.42
C VAL A 78 44.13 13.13 -15.41
N VAL A 79 45.19 12.64 -16.08
CA VAL A 79 45.53 11.21 -16.02
C VAL A 79 45.88 10.80 -14.59
N VAL A 80 46.64 11.59 -13.83
CA VAL A 80 46.99 11.32 -12.43
C VAL A 80 45.68 11.25 -11.59
N LEU A 81 44.77 12.20 -11.78
CA LEU A 81 43.48 12.20 -11.07
C LEU A 81 42.63 10.93 -11.40
N LEU A 82 42.60 10.50 -12.66
CA LEU A 82 41.93 9.25 -13.06
C LEU A 82 42.61 8.02 -12.42
N VAL A 83 43.92 7.98 -12.32
CA VAL A 83 44.65 6.90 -11.64
C VAL A 83 44.34 6.90 -10.15
N VAL A 84 44.30 8.06 -9.50
CA VAL A 84 43.96 8.20 -8.08
C VAL A 84 42.53 7.76 -7.84
N ALA A 85 41.57 8.18 -8.69
CA ALA A 85 40.20 7.75 -8.63
C ALA A 85 40.06 6.23 -8.78
N GLY A 86 40.76 5.63 -9.73
CA GLY A 86 40.81 4.18 -9.90
C GLY A 86 41.38 3.45 -8.68
N LEU A 87 42.46 3.98 -8.07
CA LEU A 87 43.04 3.41 -6.85
C LEU A 87 42.11 3.52 -5.64
N ALA A 88 41.37 4.62 -5.52
CA ALA A 88 40.37 4.82 -4.45
C ALA A 88 39.25 3.78 -4.48
N LEU A 89 38.90 3.25 -5.68
CA LEU A 89 37.88 2.21 -5.84
C LEU A 89 38.41 0.79 -5.59
N ILE A 90 39.74 0.61 -5.52
CA ILE A 90 40.36 -0.69 -5.24
C ILE A 90 40.18 -0.99 -3.75
N GLY A 91 39.40 -2.00 -3.44
CA GLY A 91 39.23 -2.54 -2.10
C GLY A 91 38.01 -3.43 -2.03
N ARG A 92 38.17 -4.61 -1.47
CA ARG A 92 37.06 -5.48 -1.09
C ARG A 92 36.63 -5.09 0.32
N ASN A 93 35.50 -4.43 0.46
CA ASN A 93 34.91 -4.26 1.78
C ASN A 93 34.19 -5.57 2.13
N ALA A 94 34.74 -6.30 3.07
CA ALA A 94 34.06 -7.43 3.69
C ALA A 94 33.10 -6.89 4.78
N VAL A 95 32.20 -5.98 4.38
CA VAL A 95 31.13 -5.48 5.27
C VAL A 95 29.98 -6.43 5.18
N ARG A 96 29.29 -6.66 6.28
CA ARG A 96 27.96 -7.25 6.31
C ARG A 96 27.01 -6.16 6.80
N ILE A 97 26.00 -5.86 5.99
CA ILE A 97 25.00 -4.85 6.33
C ILE A 97 23.66 -5.53 6.47
N THR A 98 22.95 -5.20 7.54
CA THR A 98 21.58 -5.64 7.79
C THR A 98 20.71 -4.42 8.08
N LEU A 99 19.54 -4.40 7.47
CA LEU A 99 18.50 -3.43 7.76
C LEU A 99 17.47 -4.08 8.67
N GLU A 100 17.22 -3.46 9.80
CA GLU A 100 16.19 -3.88 10.75
C GLU A 100 15.12 -2.79 10.83
N ILE A 101 13.88 -3.14 10.55
CA ILE A 101 12.72 -2.28 10.71
C ILE A 101 11.84 -2.93 11.78
N PRO A 102 11.86 -2.42 13.03
CA PRO A 102 11.15 -3.05 14.14
C PRO A 102 9.63 -3.15 13.91
N HIS A 103 9.07 -2.18 13.20
CA HIS A 103 7.64 -2.10 12.93
C HIS A 103 7.38 -1.82 11.45
N GLU A 104 6.91 -2.81 10.73
CA GLU A 104 6.51 -2.67 9.32
C GLU A 104 5.18 -1.91 9.17
N ARG A 105 4.48 -1.66 10.27
CA ARG A 105 3.19 -0.95 10.32
C ARG A 105 3.20 0.05 11.43
N VAL A 106 2.98 1.32 11.09
CA VAL A 106 2.97 2.45 12.04
C VAL A 106 1.78 3.34 11.75
N ALA A 107 1.26 4.03 12.76
CA ALA A 107 0.18 4.99 12.54
C ALA A 107 0.76 6.35 12.12
N VAL A 108 0.00 7.14 11.36
CA VAL A 108 0.35 8.54 11.03
C VAL A 108 0.67 9.31 12.30
N GLY A 109 1.82 10.02 12.27
CA GLY A 109 2.32 10.83 13.39
C GLY A 109 3.00 10.05 14.50
N ALA A 110 3.00 8.72 14.46
CA ALA A 110 3.79 7.93 15.40
C ALA A 110 5.27 7.91 15.01
N PRO A 111 6.20 8.02 15.97
CA PRO A 111 7.63 7.92 15.68
C PRO A 111 7.95 6.52 15.15
N ALA A 112 8.69 6.46 14.05
CA ALA A 112 9.17 5.22 13.48
C ALA A 112 10.61 5.38 13.00
N SER A 113 11.43 4.39 13.25
CA SER A 113 12.83 4.38 12.86
C SER A 113 13.23 3.04 12.29
N GLY A 114 14.18 3.08 11.35
CA GLY A 114 14.96 1.93 10.91
C GLY A 114 16.32 1.92 11.54
N VAL A 115 16.94 0.76 11.65
CA VAL A 115 18.30 0.59 12.17
C VAL A 115 19.14 -0.13 11.11
N VAL A 116 20.23 0.50 10.73
CA VAL A 116 21.25 -0.11 9.87
C VAL A 116 22.37 -0.62 10.76
N ARG A 117 22.64 -1.91 10.73
CA ARG A 117 23.80 -2.52 11.39
C ARG A 117 24.86 -2.83 10.36
N VAL A 118 26.05 -2.36 10.61
CA VAL A 118 27.20 -2.56 9.75
C VAL A 118 28.31 -3.23 10.54
N ARG A 119 28.69 -4.42 10.08
CA ARG A 119 29.76 -5.20 10.69
C ARG A 119 30.91 -5.38 9.71
N ASN A 120 32.14 -5.10 10.16
CA ASN A 120 33.32 -5.46 9.41
C ASN A 120 33.62 -6.96 9.59
N ALA A 121 33.25 -7.76 8.61
CA ALA A 121 33.53 -9.20 8.60
C ALA A 121 34.91 -9.54 8.06
N GLY A 122 35.69 -8.54 7.63
CA GLY A 122 37.07 -8.71 7.12
C GLY A 122 38.12 -8.70 8.20
N ALA A 123 39.35 -9.10 7.83
CA ALA A 123 40.51 -9.11 8.71
C ALA A 123 41.25 -7.76 8.77
N ARG A 124 40.88 -6.78 7.95
CA ARG A 124 41.53 -5.47 7.85
C ARG A 124 40.60 -4.35 8.27
N ARG A 125 41.17 -3.27 8.77
CA ARG A 125 40.44 -2.04 9.09
C ARG A 125 39.83 -1.46 7.80
N ILE A 126 38.56 -1.10 7.87
CA ILE A 126 37.84 -0.39 6.81
C ILE A 126 37.84 1.09 7.16
N LEU A 127 38.31 1.92 6.22
CA LEU A 127 38.21 3.37 6.32
C LEU A 127 36.74 3.78 6.08
N GLY A 128 36.34 4.97 6.56
CA GLY A 128 35.00 5.47 6.50
C GLY A 128 34.28 5.18 5.17
N VAL A 129 33.06 4.67 5.26
CA VAL A 129 32.21 4.31 4.14
C VAL A 129 30.86 4.97 4.36
N ALA A 130 30.35 5.64 3.34
CA ALA A 130 28.98 6.14 3.37
C ALA A 130 28.01 5.00 3.06
N VAL A 131 26.96 4.89 3.86
CA VAL A 131 25.83 4.00 3.63
C VAL A 131 24.64 4.85 3.24
N GLU A 132 24.07 4.55 2.10
CA GLU A 132 22.86 5.20 1.59
C GLU A 132 21.66 4.28 1.76
N VAL A 133 20.60 4.83 2.33
CA VAL A 133 19.31 4.15 2.52
C VAL A 133 18.22 5.01 1.89
N PRO A 134 17.69 4.66 0.72
CA PRO A 134 16.51 5.30 0.19
C PRO A 134 15.32 5.08 1.13
N VAL A 135 14.60 6.15 1.46
CA VAL A 135 13.42 6.13 2.34
C VAL A 135 12.29 6.89 1.66
N GLY A 136 11.40 6.19 0.98
CA GLY A 136 10.38 6.80 0.14
C GLY A 136 11.00 7.72 -0.93
N PRO A 137 10.63 9.02 -0.97
CA PRO A 137 11.23 9.98 -1.91
C PRO A 137 12.58 10.55 -1.43
N GLY A 138 12.98 10.26 -0.18
CA GLY A 138 14.19 10.78 0.44
C GLY A 138 15.35 9.78 0.45
N LEU A 139 16.49 10.24 0.89
CA LEU A 139 17.71 9.45 1.06
C LEU A 139 18.28 9.73 2.44
N ALA A 140 18.47 8.68 3.25
CA ALA A 140 19.22 8.76 4.49
C ALA A 140 20.69 8.39 4.19
N GLU A 141 21.59 9.34 4.42
CA GLU A 141 23.04 9.13 4.30
C GLU A 141 23.62 8.95 5.70
N ILE A 142 24.37 7.87 5.89
CA ILE A 142 24.99 7.49 7.16
C ILE A 142 26.50 7.38 6.94
N ASP A 143 27.25 8.32 7.49
CA ASP A 143 28.70 8.28 7.46
C ASP A 143 29.23 7.37 8.55
N LEU A 144 29.79 6.23 8.17
CA LEU A 144 30.35 5.28 9.12
C LEU A 144 31.78 5.67 9.50
N PRO A 145 32.14 5.60 10.77
CA PRO A 145 33.51 5.74 11.21
C PRO A 145 34.39 4.59 10.66
N SER A 146 35.68 4.71 10.81
CA SER A 146 36.56 3.59 10.45
C SER A 146 36.35 2.41 11.40
N LEU A 147 36.06 1.22 10.83
CA LEU A 147 35.80 0.00 11.55
C LEU A 147 37.03 -0.94 11.57
N ARG A 148 37.44 -1.40 12.76
CA ARG A 148 38.47 -2.45 12.90
C ARG A 148 37.86 -3.80 12.48
N ALA A 149 38.73 -4.81 12.31
CA ALA A 149 38.25 -6.18 12.05
C ALA A 149 37.35 -6.67 13.18
N GLY A 150 36.11 -7.09 12.82
CA GLY A 150 35.13 -7.59 13.77
C GLY A 150 34.23 -6.54 14.41
N ASP A 151 34.57 -5.23 14.29
CA ASP A 151 33.74 -4.14 14.84
C ASP A 151 32.38 -4.09 14.17
N GLU A 152 31.37 -3.70 14.97
CA GLU A 152 30.00 -3.49 14.55
C GLU A 152 29.51 -2.12 15.02
N VAL A 153 28.81 -1.41 14.14
CA VAL A 153 28.17 -0.13 14.43
C VAL A 153 26.71 -0.21 14.00
N SER A 154 25.83 0.37 14.81
CA SER A 154 24.41 0.47 14.56
C SER A 154 24.01 1.92 14.55
N GLU A 155 23.40 2.36 13.45
CA GLU A 155 22.89 3.72 13.30
C GLU A 155 21.40 3.68 13.00
N SER A 156 20.66 4.60 13.59
CA SER A 156 19.22 4.73 13.39
C SER A 156 18.89 5.91 12.48
N PHE A 157 17.85 5.75 11.67
CA PHE A 157 17.32 6.81 10.83
C PHE A 157 15.79 6.85 10.98
N ASP A 158 15.22 8.05 10.84
CA ASP A 158 13.78 8.24 11.00
C ASP A 158 13.03 7.95 9.69
N LEU A 159 11.84 7.38 9.85
CA LEU A 159 10.91 7.14 8.75
C LEU A 159 9.88 8.28 8.68
N PRO A 160 9.52 8.76 7.48
CA PRO A 160 8.48 9.78 7.31
C PRO A 160 7.10 9.16 7.60
N THR A 161 6.49 9.55 8.71
CA THR A 161 5.17 9.08 9.15
C THR A 161 4.11 10.18 9.13
N THR A 162 4.40 11.34 8.54
CA THR A 162 3.51 12.51 8.53
C THR A 162 2.23 12.31 7.72
N ARG A 163 2.29 11.45 6.71
CA ARG A 163 1.16 11.08 5.84
C ARG A 163 1.03 9.56 5.77
N ARG A 164 -0.19 9.06 5.61
CA ARG A 164 -0.40 7.63 5.36
C ARG A 164 0.13 7.24 3.98
N GLY A 165 0.50 5.98 3.84
CA GLY A 165 1.02 5.47 2.59
C GLY A 165 1.91 4.26 2.79
N VAL A 166 2.59 3.86 1.72
CA VAL A 166 3.64 2.85 1.75
C VAL A 166 4.97 3.54 1.55
N VAL A 167 5.83 3.43 2.53
CA VAL A 167 7.19 3.94 2.48
C VAL A 167 8.12 2.78 2.12
N ALA A 168 8.68 2.81 0.92
CA ALA A 168 9.71 1.87 0.51
C ALA A 168 11.04 2.27 1.16
N VAL A 169 11.67 1.34 1.87
CA VAL A 169 12.96 1.53 2.55
C VAL A 169 14.00 0.61 1.94
N GLY A 170 15.10 1.18 1.44
CA GLY A 170 16.15 0.45 0.75
C GLY A 170 16.00 0.43 -0.78
N PRO A 171 16.88 -0.28 -1.48
CA PRO A 171 17.94 -1.13 -0.96
C PRO A 171 19.00 -0.33 -0.20
N VAL A 172 19.56 -0.91 0.88
CA VAL A 172 20.72 -0.31 1.56
C VAL A 172 21.93 -0.52 0.70
N SER A 173 22.61 0.55 0.35
CA SER A 173 23.81 0.52 -0.46
C SER A 173 25.00 1.17 0.25
N THR A 174 26.20 0.67 -0.07
CA THR A 174 27.45 1.35 0.29
C THR A 174 27.97 2.07 -0.93
N VAL A 175 28.30 3.34 -0.73
CA VAL A 175 28.83 4.18 -1.78
C VAL A 175 30.30 4.46 -1.49
N ARG A 176 31.13 4.22 -2.48
CA ARG A 176 32.51 4.65 -2.53
C ARG A 176 32.71 5.58 -3.71
N GLY A 177 33.14 6.77 -3.45
CA GLY A 177 33.58 7.72 -4.45
C GLY A 177 35.06 8.13 -4.24
N ASP A 178 35.65 8.63 -5.28
CA ASP A 178 36.90 9.37 -5.15
C ASP A 178 36.62 10.82 -4.72
N PRO A 179 37.57 11.51 -4.08
CA PRO A 179 37.36 12.87 -3.57
C PRO A 179 37.00 13.92 -4.63
N VAL A 180 37.27 13.64 -5.90
CA VAL A 180 37.02 14.54 -7.03
C VAL A 180 35.68 14.23 -7.73
N GLY A 181 35.07 13.07 -7.44
CA GLY A 181 33.81 12.65 -8.01
C GLY A 181 33.91 12.11 -9.44
N LEU A 182 35.08 11.63 -9.86
CA LEU A 182 35.30 11.02 -11.18
C LEU A 182 34.72 9.61 -11.27
N ALA A 183 34.71 8.90 -10.13
CA ALA A 183 34.21 7.54 -10.05
C ALA A 183 33.41 7.29 -8.78
N ARG A 184 32.32 6.54 -8.89
CA ARG A 184 31.44 6.14 -7.79
C ARG A 184 31.11 4.66 -7.94
N ARG A 185 31.34 3.89 -6.91
CA ARG A 185 30.98 2.49 -6.85
C ARG A 185 29.93 2.27 -5.79
N GLU A 186 28.79 1.76 -6.21
CA GLU A 186 27.68 1.42 -5.36
C GLU A 186 27.54 -0.11 -5.25
N ILE A 187 27.29 -0.60 -4.04
CA ILE A 187 27.06 -2.02 -3.79
C ILE A 187 25.80 -2.12 -2.93
N GLU A 188 24.77 -2.75 -3.47
CA GLU A 188 23.54 -3.05 -2.75
C GLU A 188 23.71 -4.27 -1.85
N TRP A 189 23.21 -4.18 -0.61
CA TRP A 189 23.34 -5.21 0.40
C TRP A 189 22.01 -5.85 0.81
N THR A 190 20.93 -5.10 0.74
CA THR A 190 19.60 -5.56 1.13
C THR A 190 18.59 -5.31 0.01
N GLY A 191 17.45 -5.99 0.08
CA GLY A 191 16.30 -5.65 -0.76
C GLY A 191 15.56 -4.42 -0.24
N VAL A 192 14.46 -4.10 -0.92
CA VAL A 192 13.49 -3.08 -0.49
C VAL A 192 12.54 -3.70 0.52
N THR A 193 12.27 -3.00 1.61
CA THR A 193 11.26 -3.34 2.61
C THR A 193 10.18 -2.28 2.59
N GLU A 194 8.92 -2.69 2.56
CA GLU A 194 7.78 -1.78 2.59
C GLU A 194 7.30 -1.56 4.02
N VAL A 195 7.14 -0.30 4.41
CA VAL A 195 6.56 0.11 5.69
C VAL A 195 5.23 0.78 5.42
N PHE A 196 4.17 0.25 6.03
CA PHE A 196 2.82 0.79 5.91
C PHE A 196 2.60 1.86 6.98
N VAL A 197 2.34 3.08 6.56
CA VAL A 197 1.89 4.16 7.44
C VAL A 197 0.35 4.17 7.41
N HIS A 198 -0.24 3.60 8.45
CA HIS A 198 -1.69 3.45 8.59
C HIS A 198 -2.37 4.79 8.90
N PRO A 199 -3.62 5.00 8.47
CA PRO A 199 -4.43 6.11 8.95
C PRO A 199 -4.58 6.05 10.48
N ARG A 200 -4.72 7.21 11.11
CA ARG A 200 -5.00 7.28 12.54
C ARG A 200 -6.35 6.64 12.84
N THR A 201 -6.43 5.80 13.85
CA THR A 201 -7.67 5.17 14.28
C THR A 201 -7.90 5.36 15.75
N ILE A 202 -9.17 5.49 16.14
CA ILE A 202 -9.58 5.58 17.55
C ILE A 202 -10.39 4.37 17.99
N GLY A 203 -10.44 4.17 19.31
CA GLY A 203 -11.34 3.17 19.88
C GLY A 203 -12.77 3.68 19.87
N ILE A 204 -13.64 3.05 19.07
CA ILE A 204 -15.08 3.32 19.09
C ILE A 204 -15.73 2.41 20.12
N PRO A 205 -16.70 2.90 20.94
CA PRO A 205 -17.50 2.07 21.85
C PRO A 205 -18.22 0.96 21.08
N SER A 206 -18.65 -0.08 21.79
CA SER A 206 -19.36 -1.18 21.12
C SER A 206 -20.58 -0.66 20.37
N THR A 207 -20.67 -0.99 19.11
CA THR A 207 -21.81 -0.65 18.26
C THR A 207 -23.10 -1.39 18.69
N SER A 208 -22.98 -2.33 19.64
CA SER A 208 -24.15 -3.05 20.20
C SER A 208 -24.96 -2.28 21.23
N THR A 209 -24.52 -1.08 21.62
CA THR A 209 -25.12 -0.35 22.73
C THR A 209 -25.88 0.94 22.35
N GLY A 210 -26.18 1.19 21.07
CA GLY A 210 -26.88 2.42 20.68
C GLY A 210 -27.58 2.35 19.35
N LEU A 211 -27.00 2.92 18.32
CA LEU A 211 -27.56 2.99 16.96
C LEU A 211 -27.92 1.60 16.37
N ILE A 212 -27.39 0.53 16.92
CA ILE A 212 -27.56 -0.84 16.41
C ILE A 212 -28.45 -1.68 17.36
N ARG A 213 -28.87 -1.14 18.50
CA ARG A 213 -29.70 -1.88 19.46
C ARG A 213 -31.12 -2.16 18.93
N ASP A 214 -31.64 -1.25 18.10
CA ASP A 214 -32.93 -1.44 17.43
C ASP A 214 -32.91 -2.49 16.32
N LEU A 215 -31.73 -2.87 15.83
CA LEU A 215 -31.56 -3.87 14.77
C LEU A 215 -31.58 -5.32 15.31
N GLU A 216 -31.24 -5.53 16.58
CA GLU A 216 -31.42 -6.84 17.23
C GLU A 216 -32.87 -7.03 17.72
N GLY A 217 -33.67 -5.96 17.74
CA GLY A 217 -35.02 -5.93 18.32
C GLY A 217 -36.19 -5.98 17.33
N ASN A 218 -35.96 -5.81 16.03
CA ASN A 218 -37.03 -5.97 15.03
C ASN A 218 -36.91 -7.34 14.33
N PRO A 219 -37.63 -8.37 14.81
CA PRO A 219 -37.73 -9.63 14.09
C PRO A 219 -38.35 -9.34 12.73
N THR A 220 -37.58 -9.58 11.67
CA THR A 220 -38.16 -9.60 10.32
C THR A 220 -39.17 -10.69 10.29
N ARG A 221 -40.40 -10.35 9.83
CA ARG A 221 -41.51 -11.32 9.68
C ARG A 221 -41.27 -12.39 8.63
N ASP A 222 -40.08 -12.44 8.05
CA ASP A 222 -39.66 -13.47 7.11
C ASP A 222 -39.25 -14.72 7.88
N LEU A 223 -40.17 -15.63 8.00
CA LEU A 223 -39.98 -16.91 8.64
C LEU A 223 -39.25 -17.85 7.67
N SER A 224 -38.05 -18.26 8.04
CA SER A 224 -37.27 -19.24 7.27
C SER A 224 -37.51 -20.66 7.81
N PRO A 225 -37.70 -21.65 6.93
CA PRO A 225 -37.84 -23.06 7.37
C PRO A 225 -36.53 -23.71 7.80
N SER A 226 -35.37 -23.02 7.77
CA SER A 226 -34.04 -23.64 7.89
C SER A 226 -33.10 -23.01 8.90
N ASP A 227 -33.53 -22.12 9.82
CA ASP A 227 -32.61 -21.43 10.72
C ASP A 227 -32.56 -21.96 12.16
N ILE A 228 -31.53 -21.55 12.91
CA ILE A 228 -31.02 -22.17 14.13
C ILE A 228 -31.77 -21.69 15.38
N SER A 229 -32.42 -20.51 15.38
CA SER A 229 -33.12 -19.97 16.54
C SER A 229 -34.63 -20.29 16.53
N PHE A 230 -35.03 -21.05 17.54
CA PHE A 230 -36.43 -21.37 17.77
C PHE A 230 -37.21 -20.11 18.21
N HIS A 231 -38.23 -19.74 17.43
CA HIS A 231 -39.10 -18.61 17.74
C HIS A 231 -40.38 -19.05 18.43
N ALA A 232 -41.17 -19.88 17.76
CA ALA A 232 -42.52 -20.29 18.25
C ALA A 232 -42.93 -21.66 17.73
N LEU A 233 -43.98 -22.20 18.33
CA LEU A 233 -44.71 -23.35 17.82
C LEU A 233 -46.05 -22.88 17.24
N ARG A 234 -46.36 -23.29 16.01
CA ARG A 234 -47.69 -23.11 15.42
C ARG A 234 -48.25 -24.41 14.94
N GLU A 235 -49.52 -24.41 14.65
CA GLU A 235 -50.16 -25.56 14.02
C GLU A 235 -49.65 -25.82 12.60
N TYR A 236 -49.51 -27.08 12.25
CA TYR A 236 -49.08 -27.53 10.93
C TYR A 236 -50.03 -27.08 9.86
N GLN A 237 -49.52 -26.53 8.76
CA GLN A 237 -50.25 -26.24 7.57
C GLN A 237 -49.76 -27.11 6.39
N PRO A 238 -50.65 -27.49 5.43
CA PRO A 238 -50.22 -28.21 4.23
C PRO A 238 -49.12 -27.44 3.48
N GLY A 239 -47.95 -28.08 3.32
CA GLY A 239 -46.77 -27.47 2.74
C GLY A 239 -45.59 -27.33 3.71
N ASP A 240 -45.82 -27.48 5.01
CA ASP A 240 -44.73 -27.44 6.01
C ASP A 240 -43.88 -28.71 5.94
N GLU A 241 -42.59 -28.53 6.15
CA GLU A 241 -41.65 -29.65 6.21
C GLU A 241 -41.86 -30.50 7.46
N ARG A 242 -42.07 -31.81 7.26
CA ARG A 242 -42.29 -32.77 8.34
C ARG A 242 -41.16 -32.89 9.34
N ARG A 243 -39.94 -32.58 8.94
CA ARG A 243 -38.77 -32.58 9.82
C ARG A 243 -38.86 -31.54 10.93
N ASN A 244 -39.61 -30.47 10.73
CA ASN A 244 -39.80 -29.37 11.66
C ASN A 244 -40.93 -29.61 12.67
N ILE A 245 -41.62 -30.76 12.61
CA ILE A 245 -42.67 -31.12 13.57
C ILE A 245 -42.05 -31.32 14.95
N HIS A 246 -42.60 -30.62 15.94
CA HIS A 246 -42.24 -30.76 17.34
C HIS A 246 -43.07 -31.83 18.04
N TRP A 247 -42.65 -33.10 17.93
CA TRP A 247 -43.39 -34.26 18.37
C TRP A 247 -43.85 -34.21 19.80
N LYS A 248 -43.03 -33.62 20.71
CA LYS A 248 -43.37 -33.49 22.14
C LYS A 248 -44.58 -32.59 22.36
N SER A 249 -44.68 -31.48 21.66
CA SER A 249 -45.86 -30.61 21.73
C SER A 249 -47.06 -31.20 21.03
N THR A 250 -46.87 -31.82 19.85
CA THR A 250 -47.89 -32.57 19.15
C THR A 250 -48.58 -33.62 20.02
N ALA A 251 -47.74 -34.37 20.78
CA ALA A 251 -48.29 -35.39 21.70
C ALA A 251 -49.08 -34.77 22.87
N LYS A 252 -48.77 -33.53 23.27
CA LYS A 252 -49.49 -32.83 24.36
C LYS A 252 -50.75 -32.16 23.91
N THR A 253 -50.75 -31.57 22.69
CA THR A 253 -51.88 -30.79 22.18
C THR A 253 -52.85 -31.61 21.34
N GLY A 254 -52.45 -32.79 20.80
CA GLY A 254 -53.20 -33.59 19.88
C GLY A 254 -53.22 -33.09 18.44
N THR A 255 -52.65 -31.93 18.17
CA THR A 255 -52.52 -31.33 16.83
C THR A 255 -51.05 -31.26 16.43
N TYR A 256 -50.77 -31.41 15.12
CA TYR A 256 -49.38 -31.32 14.65
C TYR A 256 -48.86 -29.92 14.85
N MET A 257 -47.79 -29.78 15.64
CA MET A 257 -47.10 -28.52 15.94
C MET A 257 -45.80 -28.44 15.20
N VAL A 258 -45.56 -27.36 14.46
CA VAL A 258 -44.34 -27.10 13.71
C VAL A 258 -43.52 -26.01 14.39
N ARG A 259 -42.21 -26.21 14.42
CA ARG A 259 -41.26 -25.20 14.87
C ARG A 259 -41.13 -24.11 13.82
N GLN A 260 -41.36 -22.88 14.23
CA GLN A 260 -40.99 -21.70 13.46
C GLN A 260 -39.60 -21.25 13.91
N PHE A 261 -38.74 -21.00 12.94
CA PHE A 261 -37.41 -20.47 13.17
C PHE A 261 -37.40 -19.03 12.71
N GLU A 262 -36.66 -18.22 13.46
CA GLU A 262 -36.43 -16.83 13.12
C GLU A 262 -35.11 -16.78 12.32
N GLU A 263 -35.12 -16.11 11.16
CA GLU A 263 -33.92 -15.88 10.41
C GLU A 263 -33.06 -14.88 11.19
N SER A 264 -32.03 -15.36 11.85
CA SER A 264 -30.99 -14.51 12.43
C SER A 264 -30.23 -13.85 11.28
N ARG A 265 -30.74 -12.77 10.72
CA ARG A 265 -29.93 -11.96 9.82
C ARG A 265 -28.72 -11.47 10.59
N ARG A 266 -27.55 -12.03 10.30
CA ARG A 266 -26.30 -11.45 10.75
C ARG A 266 -26.25 -10.03 10.23
N SER A 267 -26.19 -9.05 11.12
CA SER A 267 -26.17 -7.65 10.76
C SER A 267 -24.93 -7.35 9.93
N HIS A 268 -25.10 -7.14 8.63
CA HIS A 268 -24.02 -6.77 7.72
C HIS A 268 -23.86 -5.25 7.72
N LEU A 269 -22.69 -4.80 8.08
CA LEU A 269 -22.32 -3.39 8.12
C LEU A 269 -21.61 -3.00 6.83
N VAL A 270 -22.11 -1.97 6.14
CA VAL A 270 -21.43 -1.39 4.98
C VAL A 270 -20.86 -0.03 5.35
N ILE A 271 -19.60 0.20 5.01
CA ILE A 271 -18.93 1.48 5.13
C ILE A 271 -18.52 1.92 3.73
N ALA A 272 -19.27 2.85 3.16
CA ALA A 272 -19.02 3.44 1.86
C ALA A 272 -18.21 4.72 2.03
N LEU A 273 -16.94 4.70 1.63
CA LEU A 273 -16.06 5.85 1.66
C LEU A 273 -15.98 6.48 0.27
N SER A 274 -16.31 7.75 0.16
CA SER A 274 -16.08 8.49 -1.09
C SER A 274 -14.60 8.68 -1.36
N LEU A 275 -14.21 8.53 -2.63
CA LEU A 275 -12.88 8.90 -3.13
C LEU A 275 -12.97 10.06 -4.14
N ALA A 276 -14.16 10.60 -4.41
CA ALA A 276 -14.30 11.70 -5.34
C ALA A 276 -13.75 13.00 -4.72
N ASP A 277 -12.80 13.64 -5.40
CA ASP A 277 -12.23 14.93 -4.95
C ASP A 277 -13.30 16.00 -4.71
N GLY A 278 -14.36 15.99 -5.52
CA GLY A 278 -15.48 16.92 -5.38
C GLY A 278 -16.29 16.79 -4.09
N ASP A 279 -16.18 15.67 -3.37
CA ASP A 279 -16.89 15.45 -2.11
C ASP A 279 -16.15 16.05 -0.90
N PHE A 280 -14.91 16.54 -1.07
CA PHE A 280 -14.05 17.10 -0.02
C PHE A 280 -13.60 18.51 -0.38
N ALA A 281 -13.55 19.42 0.58
CA ALA A 281 -13.04 20.76 0.38
C ALA A 281 -11.49 20.82 0.35
N ASN A 282 -10.85 19.90 1.08
CA ASN A 282 -9.39 19.83 1.20
C ASN A 282 -8.92 18.40 1.55
N GLU A 283 -7.59 18.21 1.53
CA GLU A 283 -6.94 16.93 1.83
C GLU A 283 -7.18 16.50 3.30
N ASP A 284 -7.27 17.43 4.25
CA ASP A 284 -7.46 17.12 5.67
C ASP A 284 -8.84 16.49 5.94
N GLU A 285 -9.88 16.95 5.22
CA GLU A 285 -11.20 16.30 5.27
C GLU A 285 -11.13 14.85 4.76
N PHE A 286 -10.43 14.64 3.66
CA PHE A 286 -10.26 13.29 3.10
C PHE A 286 -9.48 12.38 4.07
N GLU A 287 -8.40 12.87 4.67
CA GLU A 287 -7.63 12.13 5.67
C GLU A 287 -8.48 11.78 6.91
N LEU A 288 -9.33 12.71 7.35
CA LEU A 288 -10.27 12.49 8.44
C LEU A 288 -11.29 11.42 8.05
N ALA A 289 -11.82 11.45 6.82
CA ALA A 289 -12.76 10.48 6.31
C ALA A 289 -12.16 9.07 6.24
N VAL A 290 -10.93 8.92 5.74
CA VAL A 290 -10.22 7.64 5.73
C VAL A 290 -9.99 7.12 7.16
N SER A 291 -9.64 8.01 8.09
CA SER A 291 -9.42 7.68 9.50
C SER A 291 -10.73 7.26 10.19
N ALA A 292 -11.86 7.90 9.86
CA ALA A 292 -13.19 7.54 10.34
C ALA A 292 -13.62 6.16 9.82
N ALA A 293 -13.49 5.93 8.50
CA ALA A 293 -13.79 4.63 7.87
C ALA A 293 -12.91 3.51 8.46
N GLY A 294 -11.61 3.77 8.65
CA GLY A 294 -10.68 2.85 9.29
C GLY A 294 -11.04 2.52 10.73
N SER A 295 -11.50 3.51 11.50
CA SER A 295 -11.92 3.33 12.90
C SER A 295 -13.19 2.50 13.01
N LEU A 296 -14.18 2.76 12.16
CA LEU A 296 -15.43 1.98 12.08
C LEU A 296 -15.16 0.54 11.63
N GLY A 297 -14.41 0.34 10.56
CA GLY A 297 -14.05 -0.98 10.06
C GLY A 297 -13.25 -1.80 11.06
N ALA A 298 -12.23 -1.19 11.69
CA ALA A 298 -11.44 -1.84 12.74
C ALA A 298 -12.30 -2.21 13.95
N ARG A 299 -13.32 -1.42 14.26
CA ARG A 299 -14.27 -1.74 15.33
C ARG A 299 -15.16 -2.92 14.97
N ALA A 300 -15.76 -2.91 13.77
CA ALA A 300 -16.62 -4.00 13.30
C ALA A 300 -15.87 -5.34 13.25
N ILE A 301 -14.62 -5.34 12.76
CA ILE A 301 -13.75 -6.52 12.76
C ILE A 301 -13.49 -7.03 14.17
N ARG A 302 -13.22 -6.13 15.13
CA ARG A 302 -13.00 -6.50 16.55
C ARG A 302 -14.24 -7.13 17.17
N ASP A 303 -15.44 -6.63 16.82
CA ASP A 303 -16.72 -7.15 17.31
C ASP A 303 -17.16 -8.42 16.55
N ALA A 304 -16.31 -8.94 15.65
CA ALA A 304 -16.59 -10.10 14.79
C ALA A 304 -17.90 -9.96 14.00
N ARG A 305 -18.25 -8.72 13.60
CA ARG A 305 -19.40 -8.43 12.73
C ARG A 305 -19.03 -8.60 11.28
N GLU A 306 -20.01 -8.99 10.48
CA GLU A 306 -19.86 -8.96 9.04
C GLU A 306 -19.79 -7.51 8.57
N VAL A 307 -18.69 -7.14 7.91
CA VAL A 307 -18.43 -5.77 7.49
C VAL A 307 -17.83 -5.73 6.10
N SER A 308 -18.35 -4.84 5.27
CA SER A 308 -17.77 -4.49 3.97
C SER A 308 -17.38 -3.01 3.97
N VAL A 309 -16.10 -2.74 3.76
CA VAL A 309 -15.61 -1.38 3.52
C VAL A 309 -15.42 -1.23 2.03
N VAL A 310 -16.16 -0.31 1.40
CA VAL A 310 -16.19 -0.15 -0.05
C VAL A 310 -15.79 1.26 -0.47
N VAL A 311 -15.07 1.32 -1.57
CA VAL A 311 -14.63 2.57 -2.19
C VAL A 311 -14.96 2.54 -3.69
N GLY A 312 -15.18 3.69 -4.30
CA GLY A 312 -15.38 3.79 -5.73
C GLY A 312 -14.08 3.52 -6.49
N GLU A 313 -14.15 2.77 -7.60
CA GLU A 313 -13.02 2.69 -8.52
C GLU A 313 -12.88 3.98 -9.33
N THR A 314 -11.64 4.28 -9.71
CA THR A 314 -11.35 5.39 -10.62
C THR A 314 -11.66 5.01 -12.05
N THR A 315 -12.22 5.94 -12.81
CA THR A 315 -12.41 5.77 -14.25
C THR A 315 -11.10 6.13 -14.97
N PRO A 316 -10.51 5.25 -15.78
CA PRO A 316 -9.32 5.58 -16.56
C PRO A 316 -9.56 6.77 -17.48
N GLU A 317 -8.60 7.67 -17.64
CA GLU A 317 -8.71 8.91 -18.45
C GLU A 317 -9.18 8.66 -19.89
N PHE A 318 -8.85 7.49 -20.46
CA PHE A 318 -9.24 7.12 -21.83
C PHE A 318 -10.57 6.39 -21.92
N ALA A 319 -11.28 6.19 -20.81
CA ALA A 319 -12.56 5.49 -20.82
C ALA A 319 -13.66 6.40 -21.38
N LYS A 320 -14.38 5.91 -22.40
CA LYS A 320 -15.52 6.64 -23.01
C LYS A 320 -16.76 6.68 -22.11
N ARG A 321 -16.79 5.88 -21.04
CA ARG A 321 -17.91 5.79 -20.09
C ARG A 321 -17.36 5.71 -18.67
N LYS A 322 -18.11 6.27 -17.71
CA LYS A 322 -17.80 6.18 -16.28
C LYS A 322 -17.78 4.70 -15.85
N ASN A 323 -16.72 4.30 -15.17
CA ASN A 323 -16.62 2.95 -14.60
C ASN A 323 -17.47 2.90 -13.32
N LEU A 324 -18.60 2.18 -13.38
CA LEU A 324 -19.49 2.00 -12.24
C LEU A 324 -19.09 0.73 -11.47
N ALA A 325 -17.90 0.72 -10.93
CA ALA A 325 -17.38 -0.38 -10.12
C ALA A 325 -16.95 0.12 -8.73
N ILE A 326 -17.17 -0.72 -7.74
CA ILE A 326 -16.67 -0.52 -6.38
C ILE A 326 -15.60 -1.55 -6.07
N ARG A 327 -14.62 -1.16 -5.26
CA ARG A 327 -13.63 -2.05 -4.68
C ARG A 327 -13.93 -2.28 -3.22
N ALA A 328 -14.17 -3.52 -2.84
CA ALA A 328 -14.26 -3.92 -1.45
C ALA A 328 -12.84 -4.06 -0.87
N LEU A 329 -12.56 -3.33 0.20
CA LEU A 329 -11.32 -3.43 0.94
C LEU A 329 -11.34 -4.69 1.82
N SER A 330 -10.17 -5.28 2.04
CA SER A 330 -10.05 -6.50 2.83
C SER A 330 -10.42 -6.28 4.29
N THR A 331 -11.42 -6.99 4.77
CA THR A 331 -11.89 -6.96 6.16
C THR A 331 -11.49 -8.21 6.95
N LEU A 332 -10.59 -9.04 6.40
CA LEU A 332 -10.12 -10.27 7.04
C LEU A 332 -9.42 -10.00 8.38
N THR A 333 -8.63 -8.95 8.44
CA THR A 333 -7.97 -8.50 9.67
C THR A 333 -7.90 -6.98 9.70
N ARG A 334 -7.82 -6.40 10.91
CA ARG A 334 -7.61 -4.95 11.09
C ARG A 334 -6.41 -4.44 10.29
N ASN A 335 -5.28 -5.15 10.33
CA ASN A 335 -4.06 -4.71 9.66
C ASN A 335 -4.23 -4.71 8.14
N ARG A 336 -4.86 -5.72 7.56
CA ARG A 336 -5.14 -5.77 6.13
C ARG A 336 -6.02 -4.61 5.67
N LEU A 337 -7.08 -4.31 6.43
CA LEU A 337 -7.94 -3.16 6.14
C LEU A 337 -7.14 -1.85 6.16
N LEU A 338 -6.30 -1.66 7.19
CA LEU A 338 -5.51 -0.43 7.33
C LEU A 338 -4.37 -0.35 6.31
N ASP A 339 -3.77 -1.48 5.90
CA ASP A 339 -2.80 -1.55 4.80
C ASP A 339 -3.44 -1.04 3.49
N GLU A 340 -4.66 -1.49 3.18
CA GLU A 340 -5.38 -1.04 1.99
C GLU A 340 -5.85 0.41 2.09
N LEU A 341 -6.33 0.86 3.26
CA LEU A 341 -6.67 2.25 3.49
C LEU A 341 -5.46 3.19 3.44
N ALA A 342 -4.24 2.69 3.71
CA ALA A 342 -3.03 3.48 3.58
C ALA A 342 -2.74 3.90 2.13
N VAL A 343 -3.16 3.12 1.15
CA VAL A 343 -2.90 3.38 -0.28
C VAL A 343 -4.09 4.00 -1.02
N VAL A 344 -5.23 4.22 -0.38
CA VAL A 344 -6.39 4.88 -1.01
C VAL A 344 -6.05 6.35 -1.25
N ALA A 345 -6.35 6.85 -2.43
CA ALA A 345 -6.20 8.26 -2.78
C ALA A 345 -7.51 8.80 -3.35
N SER A 346 -7.78 10.07 -3.13
CA SER A 346 -8.87 10.76 -3.81
C SER A 346 -8.53 11.00 -5.28
N ALA A 347 -9.54 11.13 -6.12
CA ALA A 347 -9.38 11.41 -7.54
C ALA A 347 -10.64 12.06 -8.13
N GLU A 348 -10.46 12.96 -9.09
CA GLU A 348 -11.56 13.56 -9.85
C GLU A 348 -12.40 12.51 -10.62
N SER A 349 -11.74 11.44 -11.07
CA SER A 349 -12.37 10.36 -11.84
C SER A 349 -13.01 9.27 -11.00
N ALA A 350 -12.96 9.38 -9.66
CA ALA A 350 -13.57 8.43 -8.76
C ALA A 350 -15.12 8.58 -8.74
N LEU A 351 -15.81 7.52 -8.31
CA LEU A 351 -17.26 7.53 -8.16
C LEU A 351 -17.66 8.44 -7.00
N ALA A 352 -18.65 9.30 -7.22
CA ALA A 352 -19.31 10.03 -6.15
C ALA A 352 -20.04 9.08 -5.19
N ILE A 353 -20.27 9.51 -3.96
CA ILE A 353 -20.87 8.67 -2.92
C ILE A 353 -22.23 8.06 -3.33
N THR A 354 -23.04 8.75 -4.13
CA THR A 354 -24.34 8.26 -4.63
C THR A 354 -24.18 7.05 -5.54
N ASP A 355 -23.15 7.04 -6.40
CA ASP A 355 -22.86 5.92 -7.29
C ASP A 355 -22.27 4.74 -6.51
N VAL A 356 -21.40 5.02 -5.53
CA VAL A 356 -20.84 4.00 -4.63
C VAL A 356 -21.96 3.31 -3.84
N ALA A 357 -22.87 4.09 -3.26
CA ALA A 357 -24.00 3.56 -2.49
C ALA A 357 -24.91 2.69 -3.36
N ARG A 358 -25.20 3.11 -4.60
CA ARG A 358 -26.03 2.34 -5.55
C ARG A 358 -25.40 0.98 -5.84
N VAL A 359 -24.14 0.96 -6.26
CA VAL A 359 -23.46 -0.29 -6.59
C VAL A 359 -23.33 -1.18 -5.36
N ALA A 360 -23.06 -0.60 -4.18
CA ALA A 360 -22.98 -1.36 -2.93
C ALA A 360 -24.34 -1.96 -2.55
N GLY A 361 -25.44 -1.20 -2.69
CA GLY A 361 -26.80 -1.69 -2.43
C GLY A 361 -27.23 -2.82 -3.36
N ASP A 362 -26.78 -2.80 -4.62
CA ASP A 362 -27.07 -3.83 -5.60
C ASP A 362 -26.23 -5.11 -5.41
N GLN A 363 -24.97 -4.97 -4.98
CA GLN A 363 -24.03 -6.10 -4.93
C GLN A 363 -23.92 -6.76 -3.56
N ILE A 364 -24.20 -6.03 -2.48
CA ILE A 364 -24.02 -6.52 -1.11
C ILE A 364 -25.40 -6.86 -0.54
N GLY A 365 -25.60 -8.14 -0.25
CA GLY A 365 -26.85 -8.61 0.37
C GLY A 365 -26.82 -8.52 1.90
N GLY A 366 -28.02 -8.47 2.52
CA GLY A 366 -28.16 -8.58 3.97
C GLY A 366 -27.68 -7.35 4.76
N ILE A 367 -27.57 -6.19 4.11
CA ILE A 367 -27.14 -4.94 4.75
C ILE A 367 -28.16 -4.55 5.82
N SER A 368 -27.67 -4.26 7.02
CA SER A 368 -28.49 -3.75 8.14
C SER A 368 -28.20 -2.28 8.42
N VAL A 369 -26.92 -1.87 8.33
CA VAL A 369 -26.48 -0.49 8.54
C VAL A 369 -25.52 -0.09 7.44
N ALA A 370 -25.69 1.12 6.90
CA ALA A 370 -24.79 1.70 5.92
C ALA A 370 -24.22 3.03 6.45
N PHE A 371 -22.91 3.11 6.58
CA PHE A 371 -22.19 4.35 6.83
C PHE A 371 -21.73 4.96 5.52
N LEU A 372 -22.11 6.21 5.26
CA LEU A 372 -21.67 7.02 4.12
C LEU A 372 -20.62 8.01 4.64
N VAL A 373 -19.36 7.84 4.27
CA VAL A 373 -18.28 8.72 4.75
C VAL A 373 -17.88 9.67 3.64
N VAL A 374 -18.08 10.97 3.89
CA VAL A 374 -17.94 12.06 2.91
C VAL A 374 -17.32 13.31 3.54
N GLY A 375 -16.94 14.28 2.72
CA GLY A 375 -16.47 15.60 3.15
C GLY A 375 -17.61 16.64 3.20
N SER A 376 -17.23 17.88 3.48
CA SER A 376 -18.14 19.01 3.73
C SER A 376 -18.88 19.48 2.46
N THR A 377 -18.33 19.25 1.28
CA THR A 377 -18.91 19.69 0.00
C THR A 377 -20.11 18.86 -0.43
N THR A 378 -20.25 17.64 0.11
CA THR A 378 -21.38 16.76 -0.19
C THR A 378 -22.67 17.32 0.41
N THR A 379 -23.66 17.63 -0.43
CA THR A 379 -24.92 18.20 0.00
C THR A 379 -25.82 17.18 0.70
N VAL A 380 -26.72 17.68 1.56
CA VAL A 380 -27.75 16.84 2.23
C VAL A 380 -28.60 16.09 1.22
N THR A 381 -28.86 16.69 0.05
CA THR A 381 -29.66 16.07 -1.02
C THR A 381 -28.93 14.86 -1.61
N GLU A 382 -27.63 14.98 -1.85
CA GLU A 382 -26.78 13.87 -2.36
C GLU A 382 -26.65 12.76 -1.31
N MET A 383 -26.44 13.10 -0.04
CA MET A 383 -26.39 12.10 1.03
C MET A 383 -27.71 11.33 1.16
N ARG A 384 -28.85 12.01 1.06
CA ARG A 384 -30.16 11.34 1.03
C ARG A 384 -30.34 10.48 -0.21
N ALA A 385 -29.96 10.97 -1.38
CA ALA A 385 -30.00 10.19 -2.61
C ALA A 385 -29.14 8.92 -2.50
N ALA A 386 -27.97 9.01 -1.87
CA ALA A 386 -27.11 7.86 -1.58
C ALA A 386 -27.76 6.89 -0.59
N ALA A 387 -28.36 7.39 0.49
CA ALA A 387 -29.06 6.56 1.49
C ALA A 387 -30.24 5.79 0.88
N MET A 388 -30.97 6.39 -0.04
CA MET A 388 -32.09 5.76 -0.74
C MET A 388 -31.68 4.65 -1.73
N GLN A 389 -30.41 4.48 -2.01
CA GLN A 389 -29.91 3.39 -2.87
C GLN A 389 -29.84 2.05 -2.12
N PHE A 390 -29.87 2.08 -0.80
CA PHE A 390 -29.90 0.84 -0.02
C PHE A 390 -31.32 0.27 0.09
N PRO A 391 -31.43 -1.05 0.30
CA PRO A 391 -32.73 -1.70 0.49
C PRO A 391 -33.55 -1.09 1.64
N LEU A 392 -34.88 -1.20 1.57
CA LEU A 392 -35.78 -0.76 2.63
C LEU A 392 -35.43 -1.45 3.97
N GLY A 393 -35.40 -0.66 5.04
CA GLY A 393 -35.07 -1.13 6.38
C GLY A 393 -33.57 -1.08 6.74
N VAL A 394 -32.70 -0.63 5.80
CA VAL A 394 -31.30 -0.34 6.10
C VAL A 394 -31.23 1.00 6.82
N GLU A 395 -30.59 1.04 7.98
CA GLU A 395 -30.29 2.30 8.67
C GLU A 395 -29.09 2.98 8.01
N ALA A 396 -29.29 4.18 7.47
CA ALA A 396 -28.25 4.96 6.83
C ALA A 396 -27.73 6.06 7.78
N VAL A 397 -26.41 6.13 7.92
CA VAL A 397 -25.70 7.14 8.70
C VAL A 397 -24.66 7.81 7.83
N ALA A 398 -24.81 9.11 7.56
CA ALA A 398 -23.80 9.90 6.88
C ALA A 398 -22.83 10.49 7.91
N ILE A 399 -21.53 10.32 7.68
CA ILE A 399 -20.44 10.94 8.44
C ILE A 399 -19.81 11.99 7.55
N VAL A 400 -20.06 13.25 7.91
CA VAL A 400 -19.51 14.41 7.24
C VAL A 400 -18.24 14.84 7.97
N CYS A 401 -17.12 14.76 7.28
CA CYS A 401 -15.82 15.18 7.78
C CYS A 401 -15.62 16.66 7.45
N ASP A 402 -15.65 17.51 8.46
CA ASP A 402 -15.53 18.98 8.32
C ASP A 402 -14.80 19.55 9.55
N PRO A 403 -13.46 19.72 9.47
CA PRO A 403 -12.66 20.25 10.58
C PRO A 403 -13.02 21.68 11.00
N GLU A 404 -13.69 22.44 10.13
CA GLU A 404 -14.03 23.84 10.40
C GLU A 404 -15.39 24.02 11.07
N THR A 405 -16.20 22.95 11.12
CA THR A 405 -17.58 23.02 11.64
C THR A 405 -17.68 22.47 13.07
N VAL A 406 -18.66 22.97 13.82
CA VAL A 406 -18.96 22.45 15.14
C VAL A 406 -19.54 21.02 15.03
N PRO A 407 -18.93 20.04 15.71
CA PRO A 407 -19.39 18.66 15.68
C PRO A 407 -20.84 18.55 16.15
N GLY A 408 -21.64 17.77 15.42
CA GLY A 408 -23.05 17.64 15.73
C GLY A 408 -23.69 16.40 15.14
N MET A 409 -24.87 16.05 15.64
CA MET A 409 -25.70 14.99 15.10
C MET A 409 -27.11 15.56 14.83
N ARG A 410 -27.64 15.27 13.64
CA ARG A 410 -29.00 15.63 13.26
C ARG A 410 -29.63 14.51 12.46
N ARG A 411 -30.93 14.30 12.66
CA ARG A 411 -31.71 13.36 11.86
C ARG A 411 -32.51 14.13 10.82
N ILE A 412 -32.40 13.69 9.56
CA ILE A 412 -33.07 14.31 8.42
C ILE A 412 -33.86 13.19 7.71
N ALA A 413 -35.16 13.12 7.98
CA ALA A 413 -36.02 11.99 7.61
C ALA A 413 -35.42 10.66 8.11
N ASP A 414 -35.07 9.75 7.20
CA ASP A 414 -34.53 8.43 7.54
C ASP A 414 -32.99 8.38 7.59
N LEU A 415 -32.33 9.54 7.35
CA LEU A 415 -30.87 9.66 7.38
C LEU A 415 -30.42 10.34 8.67
N THR A 416 -29.50 9.68 9.39
CA THR A 416 -28.76 10.30 10.49
C THR A 416 -27.48 10.92 9.94
N VAL A 417 -27.29 12.21 10.12
CA VAL A 417 -26.09 12.95 9.69
C VAL A 417 -25.25 13.28 10.91
N LEU A 418 -24.03 12.80 10.90
CA LEU A 418 -23.00 13.01 11.91
C LEU A 418 -21.92 13.93 11.31
N THR A 419 -21.76 15.14 11.84
CA THR A 419 -20.65 16.02 11.44
C THR A 419 -19.53 15.90 12.47
N ILE A 420 -18.31 15.65 12.01
CA ILE A 420 -17.12 15.50 12.84
C ILE A 420 -16.02 16.45 12.37
N GLY A 421 -15.42 17.19 13.30
CA GLY A 421 -14.25 18.03 13.04
C GLY A 421 -12.94 17.31 13.34
N TYR A 422 -12.97 16.45 14.35
CA TYR A 422 -11.86 15.61 14.76
C TYR A 422 -12.31 14.16 14.91
N LEU A 423 -11.38 13.25 14.82
CA LEU A 423 -11.69 11.83 14.92
C LEU A 423 -12.34 11.46 16.27
N GLU A 424 -11.97 12.16 17.37
CA GLU A 424 -12.53 11.98 18.71
C GLU A 424 -14.03 12.35 18.80
N ASP A 425 -14.52 13.19 17.89
CA ASP A 425 -15.94 13.55 17.84
C ASP A 425 -16.79 12.38 17.35
N LEU A 426 -16.25 11.53 16.47
CA LEU A 426 -16.89 10.29 16.06
C LEU A 426 -17.16 9.38 17.27
N GLN A 427 -16.16 9.23 18.15
CA GLN A 427 -16.31 8.44 19.38
C GLN A 427 -17.41 8.99 20.29
N LYS A 428 -17.40 10.32 20.54
CA LYS A 428 -18.36 10.99 21.42
C LYS A 428 -19.78 10.92 20.86
N SER A 429 -19.94 11.12 19.56
CA SER A 429 -21.24 11.13 18.91
C SER A 429 -21.88 9.74 18.88
N LEU A 430 -21.09 8.71 18.57
CA LEU A 430 -21.56 7.32 18.61
C LEU A 430 -21.84 6.84 20.04
N ALA A 431 -21.13 7.34 21.06
CA ALA A 431 -21.42 7.03 22.46
C ALA A 431 -22.73 7.67 22.95
N ARG A 432 -23.07 8.88 22.49
CA ARG A 432 -24.34 9.56 22.86
C ARG A 432 -25.57 8.86 22.27
N THR A 433 -25.49 8.38 21.06
CA THR A 433 -26.57 7.55 20.45
C THR A 433 -26.79 6.24 21.19
N ALA A 434 -25.77 5.75 21.91
CA ALA A 434 -25.87 4.57 22.75
C ALA A 434 -26.63 4.81 24.07
N SER A 435 -26.76 6.05 24.53
CA SER A 435 -27.36 6.42 25.81
C SER A 435 -28.72 7.09 25.68
N ALA A 436 -29.18 7.44 24.49
CA ALA A 436 -30.48 7.99 24.17
C ALA A 436 -31.43 6.91 23.64
#